data_fae9ca444976052ca15605d97e3b62a1
#
_entry.id   fae9ca444976052ca15605d97e3b62a1
#
_cell.length_a   1.000
_cell.length_b   1.000
_cell.length_c   1.000
_cell.angle_alpha   90.00
_cell.angle_beta   90.00
_cell.angle_gamma   90.00
#
_symmetry.space_group_name_H-M   'P 1'
#
loop_
_entity.id
_entity.type
_entity.pdbx_description
1 polymer ?
#
loop_
_entity_poly.entity_id
_entity_poly.type
_entity_poly.pdbx_seq_one_letter_code
_entity_poly.pdbx_strand_id
1 'polypeptide(L)'
;MKPALLYKIFTAAFFTGCIFLSSCENDEEAIKNLNSKTLGVEEAKSIKLNYTLGGKTKAILTSPLMLRVQDTMPYYEFPKTLQTDFYNEKGQVESRLTAFYAKYKETKSIVYLRDSVKVVNLEKRDTLYCQELYWDRARVGREFYTDKAVRIRTKTQIIDGIGMEASQDFKNWLIIYPTGILNVPASKFPQ
;
A
#
# COMPACT_ATOMS: atom_id res chain seq x y z
N MET A 1 16.39 70.93 28.80
CA MET A 1 15.77 70.29 27.66
C MET A 1 14.30 70.62 27.63
N LYS A 2 13.79 71.12 26.50
CA LYS A 2 12.40 71.58 26.40
C LYS A 2 11.43 70.43 26.51
N PRO A 3 10.43 70.40 27.41
CA PRO A 3 9.52 69.26 27.60
C PRO A 3 8.73 68.87 26.34
N ALA A 4 8.56 69.81 25.42
CA ALA A 4 7.89 69.60 24.15
C ALA A 4 8.64 68.66 23.20
N LEU A 5 9.97 68.50 23.32
CA LEU A 5 10.77 67.64 22.47
C LEU A 5 10.65 66.17 22.94
N LEU A 6 10.62 65.95 24.26
CA LEU A 6 10.41 64.62 24.83
C LEU A 6 9.02 64.05 24.50
N TYR A 7 7.99 64.88 24.50
CA TYR A 7 6.63 64.49 24.15
C TYR A 7 6.54 64.05 22.67
N LYS A 8 7.19 64.76 21.75
CA LYS A 8 7.24 64.38 20.31
C LYS A 8 7.99 63.10 20.06
N ILE A 9 9.05 62.80 20.79
CA ILE A 9 9.81 61.53 20.68
C ILE A 9 8.97 60.36 21.19
N PHE A 10 8.24 60.55 22.31
CA PHE A 10 7.39 59.51 22.88
C PHE A 10 6.17 59.20 22.00
N THR A 11 5.54 60.21 21.39
CA THR A 11 4.44 59.99 20.43
C THR A 11 4.90 59.33 19.13
N ALA A 12 6.08 59.69 18.62
CA ALA A 12 6.64 59.06 17.44
C ALA A 12 6.99 57.55 17.69
N ALA A 13 7.59 57.25 18.84
CA ALA A 13 7.91 55.89 19.26
C ALA A 13 6.64 55.03 19.47
N PHE A 14 5.57 55.59 20.01
CA PHE A 14 4.29 54.91 20.20
C PHE A 14 3.62 54.61 18.86
N PHE A 15 3.63 55.53 17.87
CA PHE A 15 3.07 55.32 16.55
C PHE A 15 3.87 54.29 15.73
N THR A 16 5.21 54.28 15.86
CA THR A 16 6.06 53.30 15.17
C THR A 16 5.87 51.88 15.76
N GLY A 17 5.65 51.76 17.08
CA GLY A 17 5.39 50.48 17.75
C GLY A 17 4.08 49.80 17.31
N CYS A 18 3.03 50.58 17.02
CA CYS A 18 1.74 50.03 16.56
C CYS A 18 1.77 49.44 15.14
N ILE A 19 2.70 49.87 14.29
CA ILE A 19 2.83 49.36 12.92
C ILE A 19 3.41 47.92 12.88
N PHE A 20 4.18 47.53 13.89
CA PHE A 20 4.75 46.17 13.99
C PHE A 20 3.80 45.14 14.60
N LEU A 21 2.61 45.51 15.07
CA LEU A 21 1.61 44.60 15.65
C LEU A 21 0.59 44.08 14.61
N SER A 22 0.60 44.57 13.37
CA SER A 22 -0.22 44.08 12.27
C SER A 22 0.50 42.92 11.53
N SER A 23 0.90 41.90 12.29
CA SER A 23 1.47 40.68 11.69
C SER A 23 0.54 39.50 11.93
N CYS A 24 0.32 38.76 10.84
CA CYS A 24 -0.40 37.50 10.72
C CYS A 24 -1.92 37.63 10.65
N GLU A 25 -2.44 38.10 9.52
CA GLU A 25 -3.67 37.50 8.99
C GLU A 25 -3.36 36.10 8.56
N ASN A 26 -3.80 35.12 9.33
CA ASN A 26 -3.90 33.75 8.84
C ASN A 26 -4.90 33.78 7.70
N ASP A 27 -4.51 33.23 6.55
CA ASP A 27 -5.37 33.10 5.38
C ASP A 27 -6.56 32.21 5.75
N GLU A 28 -7.72 32.82 6.05
CA GLU A 28 -8.95 32.11 6.42
C GLU A 28 -9.42 31.15 5.34
N GLU A 29 -9.09 31.41 4.09
CA GLU A 29 -9.37 30.51 2.97
C GLU A 29 -8.47 29.27 3.00
N ALA A 30 -7.19 29.42 3.38
CA ALA A 30 -6.30 28.28 3.60
C ALA A 30 -6.77 27.42 4.79
N ILE A 31 -7.26 28.05 5.85
CA ILE A 31 -7.82 27.33 7.04
C ILE A 31 -9.15 26.64 6.69
N LYS A 32 -10.03 27.29 5.93
CA LYS A 32 -11.28 26.68 5.45
C LYS A 32 -11.00 25.49 4.50
N ASN A 33 -10.00 25.62 3.64
CA ASN A 33 -9.56 24.53 2.74
C ASN A 33 -8.89 23.38 3.49
N LEU A 34 -8.24 23.62 4.62
CA LEU A 34 -7.74 22.58 5.53
C LEU A 34 -8.90 21.85 6.25
N ASN A 35 -9.93 22.59 6.66
CA ASN A 35 -11.13 22.00 7.29
C ASN A 35 -12.05 21.28 6.31
N SER A 36 -11.98 21.56 5.01
CA SER A 36 -12.74 20.83 3.97
C SER A 36 -12.05 19.52 3.57
N LYS A 37 -10.78 19.29 3.88
CA LYS A 37 -10.17 17.99 3.84
C LYS A 37 -10.85 17.12 4.89
N THR A 38 -11.48 16.05 4.45
CA THR A 38 -12.18 15.05 5.27
C THR A 38 -11.38 14.78 6.53
N LEU A 39 -11.86 15.24 7.69
CA LEU A 39 -11.25 15.02 9.00
C LEU A 39 -10.98 13.52 9.15
N GLY A 40 -9.71 13.15 9.37
CA GLY A 40 -9.29 11.76 9.54
C GLY A 40 -8.77 11.04 8.30
N VAL A 41 -8.56 11.72 7.15
CA VAL A 41 -7.90 11.13 5.98
C VAL A 41 -6.60 11.86 5.68
N GLU A 42 -5.49 11.15 5.78
CA GLU A 42 -4.16 11.60 5.38
C GLU A 42 -3.81 11.07 3.99
N GLU A 43 -3.31 11.93 3.12
CA GLU A 43 -2.94 11.58 1.75
C GLU A 43 -1.42 11.61 1.58
N ALA A 44 -0.84 10.56 1.00
CA ALA A 44 0.56 10.52 0.59
C ALA A 44 0.69 10.11 -0.87
N LYS A 45 1.50 10.85 -1.65
CA LYS A 45 1.73 10.63 -3.08
C LYS A 45 3.09 10.02 -3.34
N SER A 46 3.18 9.19 -4.40
CA SER A 46 4.42 8.56 -4.87
C SER A 46 5.18 7.85 -3.75
N ILE A 47 4.47 7.02 -3.00
CA ILE A 47 5.01 6.35 -1.81
C ILE A 47 5.88 5.15 -2.17
N LYS A 48 6.89 4.92 -1.33
CA LYS A 48 7.70 3.70 -1.28
C LYS A 48 7.81 3.27 0.17
N LEU A 49 7.23 2.13 0.53
CA LEU A 49 7.27 1.55 1.87
C LEU A 49 8.20 0.35 1.89
N ASN A 50 9.20 0.37 2.76
CA ASN A 50 10.12 -0.72 2.97
C ASN A 50 9.70 -1.53 4.20
N TYR A 51 9.40 -2.81 4.01
CA TYR A 51 9.19 -3.75 5.10
C TYR A 51 10.49 -4.52 5.37
N THR A 52 11.02 -4.40 6.59
CA THR A 52 12.25 -5.05 7.03
C THR A 52 11.98 -5.96 8.23
N LEU A 53 12.65 -7.10 8.29
CA LEU A 53 12.61 -8.02 9.41
C LEU A 53 14.03 -8.53 9.68
N GLY A 54 14.50 -8.40 10.93
CA GLY A 54 15.86 -8.79 11.30
C GLY A 54 16.95 -8.05 10.51
N GLY A 55 16.74 -6.75 10.21
CA GLY A 55 17.68 -5.92 9.44
C GLY A 55 17.70 -6.21 7.93
N LYS A 56 16.88 -7.15 7.44
CA LYS A 56 16.79 -7.49 6.01
C LYS A 56 15.49 -6.99 5.41
N THR A 57 15.57 -6.43 4.21
CA THR A 57 14.38 -6.06 3.42
C THR A 57 13.64 -7.32 3.01
N LYS A 58 12.35 -7.41 3.35
CA LYS A 58 11.46 -8.52 3.00
C LYS A 58 10.48 -8.15 1.90
N ALA A 59 10.04 -6.89 1.88
CA ALA A 59 9.17 -6.38 0.82
C ALA A 59 9.37 -4.88 0.61
N ILE A 60 9.18 -4.44 -0.63
CA ILE A 60 9.09 -3.03 -1.01
C ILE A 60 7.76 -2.84 -1.72
N LEU A 61 6.91 -1.99 -1.14
CA LEU A 61 5.63 -1.60 -1.72
C LEU A 61 5.76 -0.20 -2.33
N THR A 62 5.26 -0.04 -3.54
CA THR A 62 5.17 1.25 -4.24
C THR A 62 3.75 1.51 -4.70
N SER A 63 3.30 2.77 -4.58
CA SER A 63 2.00 3.21 -5.09
C SER A 63 2.03 4.70 -5.40
N PRO A 64 1.32 5.16 -6.44
CA PRO A 64 1.18 6.59 -6.73
C PRO A 64 0.42 7.35 -5.65
N LEU A 65 -0.50 6.69 -4.93
CA LEU A 65 -1.37 7.31 -3.93
C LEU A 65 -1.66 6.33 -2.80
N MET A 66 -1.52 6.81 -1.57
CA MET A 66 -1.96 6.14 -0.35
C MET A 66 -2.83 7.09 0.46
N LEU A 67 -3.95 6.58 0.93
CA LEU A 67 -4.82 7.24 1.89
C LEU A 67 -4.73 6.49 3.21
N ARG A 68 -4.46 7.21 4.29
CA ARG A 68 -4.58 6.69 5.65
C ARG A 68 -5.87 7.20 6.24
N VAL A 69 -6.80 6.32 6.49
CA VAL A 69 -8.11 6.65 7.07
C VAL A 69 -8.06 6.37 8.56
N GLN A 70 -8.20 7.43 9.36
CA GLN A 70 -8.28 7.37 10.82
C GLN A 70 -9.75 7.30 11.20
N ASP A 71 -10.25 6.06 11.32
CA ASP A 71 -11.60 5.75 11.76
C ASP A 71 -11.53 4.83 12.99
N THR A 72 -12.66 4.40 13.51
CA THR A 72 -12.78 3.40 14.60
C THR A 72 -11.96 2.14 14.29
N MET A 73 -11.84 1.78 13.01
CA MET A 73 -10.93 0.73 12.50
C MET A 73 -10.01 1.33 11.44
N PRO A 74 -8.84 1.83 11.82
CA PRO A 74 -7.93 2.49 10.90
C PRO A 74 -7.43 1.55 9.80
N TYR A 75 -7.26 2.09 8.60
CA TYR A 75 -6.78 1.35 7.45
C TYR A 75 -5.99 2.24 6.48
N TYR A 76 -5.14 1.61 5.70
CA TYR A 76 -4.51 2.24 4.53
C TYR A 76 -5.21 1.77 3.26
N GLU A 77 -5.43 2.69 2.34
CA GLU A 77 -6.04 2.43 1.05
C GLU A 77 -5.11 2.90 -0.07
N PHE A 78 -5.01 2.08 -1.12
CA PHE A 78 -4.23 2.35 -2.31
C PHE A 78 -5.19 2.34 -3.52
N PRO A 79 -5.83 3.49 -3.81
CA PRO A 79 -6.91 3.55 -4.81
C PRO A 79 -6.43 3.62 -6.26
N LYS A 80 -5.09 3.76 -6.45
CA LYS A 80 -4.47 3.83 -7.78
C LYS A 80 -3.34 2.84 -7.84
N THR A 81 -3.36 1.74 -8.31
CA THR A 81 -2.32 0.74 -8.46
C THR A 81 -1.41 0.56 -7.22
N LEU A 82 -1.01 -0.66 -7.00
CA LEU A 82 -0.02 -1.03 -6.00
C LEU A 82 0.90 -2.07 -6.62
N GLN A 83 2.21 -1.94 -6.37
CA GLN A 83 3.19 -2.98 -6.66
C GLN A 83 3.95 -3.32 -5.37
N THR A 84 4.13 -4.61 -5.11
CA THR A 84 4.96 -5.10 -4.01
C THR A 84 5.98 -6.10 -4.55
N ASP A 85 7.26 -5.81 -4.33
CA ASP A 85 8.36 -6.72 -4.61
C ASP A 85 8.76 -7.42 -3.31
N PHE A 86 8.74 -8.76 -3.30
CA PHE A 86 9.17 -9.59 -2.17
C PHE A 86 10.59 -10.09 -2.40
N TYR A 87 11.38 -10.06 -1.33
CA TYR A 87 12.82 -10.34 -1.36
C TYR A 87 13.16 -11.63 -0.62
N ASN A 88 14.05 -12.42 -1.19
CA ASN A 88 14.63 -13.59 -0.54
C ASN A 88 15.74 -13.20 0.45
N GLU A 89 16.30 -14.22 1.14
CA GLU A 89 17.39 -14.01 2.11
C GLU A 89 18.67 -13.42 1.52
N LYS A 90 18.84 -13.52 0.20
CA LYS A 90 19.99 -12.96 -0.53
C LYS A 90 19.77 -11.51 -1.00
N GLY A 91 18.61 -10.91 -0.70
CA GLY A 91 18.25 -9.56 -1.13
C GLY A 91 17.83 -9.47 -2.61
N GLN A 92 17.46 -10.57 -3.24
CA GLN A 92 16.98 -10.61 -4.62
C GLN A 92 15.45 -10.66 -4.63
N VAL A 93 14.81 -10.00 -5.61
CA VAL A 93 13.36 -10.08 -5.78
C VAL A 93 12.99 -11.50 -6.24
N GLU A 94 12.22 -12.22 -5.42
CA GLU A 94 11.78 -13.58 -5.73
C GLU A 94 10.35 -13.63 -6.26
N SER A 95 9.48 -12.70 -5.80
CA SER A 95 8.12 -12.58 -6.34
C SER A 95 7.68 -11.13 -6.41
N ARG A 96 6.72 -10.86 -7.29
CA ARG A 96 6.11 -9.54 -7.49
C ARG A 96 4.60 -9.64 -7.52
N LEU A 97 3.94 -8.79 -6.74
CA LEU A 97 2.50 -8.63 -6.71
C LEU A 97 2.12 -7.27 -7.28
N THR A 98 1.09 -7.21 -8.11
CA THR A 98 0.49 -5.98 -8.61
C THR A 98 -1.03 -6.06 -8.53
N ALA A 99 -1.70 -4.93 -8.25
CA ALA A 99 -3.15 -4.79 -8.26
C ALA A 99 -3.53 -3.34 -8.57
N PHE A 100 -4.74 -3.09 -9.07
CA PHE A 100 -5.21 -1.72 -9.25
C PHE A 100 -5.72 -1.10 -7.96
N TYR A 101 -6.17 -1.91 -7.01
CA TYR A 101 -6.65 -1.45 -5.72
C TYR A 101 -6.14 -2.35 -4.60
N ALA A 102 -5.80 -1.75 -3.47
CA ALA A 102 -5.52 -2.49 -2.25
C ALA A 102 -6.00 -1.74 -1.00
N LYS A 103 -6.32 -2.50 0.05
CA LYS A 103 -6.71 -2.01 1.36
C LYS A 103 -6.02 -2.84 2.45
N TYR A 104 -5.20 -2.19 3.28
CA TYR A 104 -4.55 -2.81 4.43
C TYR A 104 -5.29 -2.46 5.71
N LYS A 105 -5.81 -3.46 6.41
CA LYS A 105 -6.45 -3.32 7.72
C LYS A 105 -5.40 -3.61 8.80
N GLU A 106 -4.96 -2.57 9.52
CA GLU A 106 -3.91 -2.68 10.55
C GLU A 106 -4.27 -3.70 11.62
N THR A 107 -5.50 -3.63 12.15
CA THR A 107 -5.99 -4.48 13.24
C THR A 107 -5.99 -5.98 12.92
N LYS A 108 -6.09 -6.33 11.64
CA LYS A 108 -6.13 -7.72 11.17
C LYS A 108 -4.84 -8.18 10.52
N SER A 109 -3.90 -7.27 10.24
CA SER A 109 -2.66 -7.51 9.47
C SER A 109 -2.90 -8.13 8.09
N ILE A 110 -4.09 -7.90 7.50
CA ILE A 110 -4.52 -8.45 6.22
C ILE A 110 -4.55 -7.34 5.17
N VAL A 111 -3.97 -7.61 4.02
CA VAL A 111 -4.10 -6.80 2.81
C VAL A 111 -5.14 -7.44 1.90
N TYR A 112 -6.19 -6.71 1.59
CA TYR A 112 -7.16 -7.04 0.54
C TYR A 112 -6.74 -6.37 -0.76
N LEU A 113 -6.68 -7.14 -1.85
CA LEU A 113 -6.31 -6.68 -3.18
C LEU A 113 -7.44 -7.01 -4.15
N ARG A 114 -7.69 -6.12 -5.09
CA ARG A 114 -8.68 -6.35 -6.14
C ARG A 114 -8.33 -5.63 -7.44
N ASP A 115 -9.05 -6.02 -8.48
CA ASP A 115 -8.95 -5.49 -9.83
C ASP A 115 -7.60 -5.79 -10.48
N SER A 116 -7.59 -6.77 -11.37
CA SER A 116 -6.41 -7.22 -12.12
C SER A 116 -5.23 -7.59 -11.23
N VAL A 117 -5.50 -8.39 -10.19
CA VAL A 117 -4.45 -8.87 -9.29
C VAL A 117 -3.56 -9.87 -10.04
N LYS A 118 -2.26 -9.66 -9.95
CA LYS A 118 -1.24 -10.51 -10.55
C LYS A 118 -0.11 -10.78 -9.56
N VAL A 119 0.24 -12.05 -9.37
CA VAL A 119 1.43 -12.47 -8.61
C VAL A 119 2.34 -13.26 -9.52
N VAL A 120 3.63 -12.91 -9.56
CA VAL A 120 4.64 -13.55 -10.40
C VAL A 120 5.76 -14.09 -9.54
N ASN A 121 6.05 -15.38 -9.62
CA ASN A 121 7.34 -15.92 -9.17
C ASN A 121 8.37 -15.65 -10.27
N LEU A 122 9.43 -14.90 -9.95
CA LEU A 122 10.41 -14.47 -10.95
C LEU A 122 11.40 -15.58 -11.36
N GLU A 123 11.60 -16.58 -10.51
CA GLU A 123 12.48 -17.73 -10.78
C GLU A 123 11.78 -18.77 -11.66
N LYS A 124 10.62 -19.27 -11.23
CA LYS A 124 9.83 -20.27 -11.97
C LYS A 124 9.07 -19.67 -13.15
N ARG A 125 8.78 -18.36 -13.11
CA ARG A 125 7.91 -17.61 -14.03
C ARG A 125 6.45 -18.04 -13.97
N ASP A 126 6.05 -18.69 -12.87
CA ASP A 126 4.65 -18.99 -12.63
C ASP A 126 3.92 -17.68 -12.31
N THR A 127 2.75 -17.51 -12.88
CA THR A 127 1.98 -16.27 -12.75
C THR A 127 0.54 -16.59 -12.38
N LEU A 128 0.07 -16.02 -11.29
CA LEU A 128 -1.33 -15.98 -10.89
C LEU A 128 -2.01 -14.77 -11.49
N TYR A 129 -3.24 -14.95 -11.95
CA TYR A 129 -4.18 -13.90 -12.30
C TYR A 129 -5.50 -14.15 -11.57
N CYS A 130 -6.03 -13.13 -10.89
CA CYS A 130 -7.34 -13.18 -10.24
C CYS A 130 -7.92 -11.77 -10.10
N GLN A 131 -9.22 -11.69 -9.75
CA GLN A 131 -9.87 -10.41 -9.51
C GLN A 131 -9.73 -9.96 -8.07
N GLU A 132 -9.65 -10.89 -7.13
CA GLU A 132 -9.52 -10.62 -5.70
C GLU A 132 -8.49 -11.54 -5.07
N LEU A 133 -7.69 -11.00 -4.14
CA LEU A 133 -6.70 -11.75 -3.39
C LEU A 133 -6.57 -11.17 -1.99
N TYR A 134 -6.40 -12.02 -1.01
CA TYR A 134 -6.01 -11.67 0.35
C TYR A 134 -4.55 -12.03 0.57
N TRP A 135 -3.82 -11.16 1.24
CA TRP A 135 -2.49 -11.43 1.75
C TRP A 135 -2.51 -11.28 3.26
N ASP A 136 -2.36 -12.41 3.94
CA ASP A 136 -2.35 -12.54 5.41
C ASP A 136 -1.02 -13.11 5.87
N ARG A 137 -0.20 -12.28 6.47
CA ARG A 137 1.14 -12.66 6.95
C ARG A 137 1.12 -13.64 8.12
N ALA A 138 0.00 -13.81 8.81
CA ALA A 138 -0.14 -14.77 9.91
C ALA A 138 -0.30 -16.21 9.39
N ARG A 139 -0.66 -16.41 8.11
CA ARG A 139 -0.84 -17.71 7.48
C ARG A 139 0.45 -18.22 6.86
N VAL A 140 1.43 -18.60 7.69
CA VAL A 140 2.76 -19.02 7.23
C VAL A 140 2.68 -20.15 6.20
N GLY A 141 3.32 -19.94 5.03
CA GLY A 141 3.34 -20.85 3.90
C GLY A 141 2.07 -20.84 3.03
N ARG A 142 1.04 -20.06 3.41
CA ARG A 142 -0.23 -19.88 2.70
C ARG A 142 -0.71 -18.44 2.84
N GLU A 143 0.19 -17.50 2.73
CA GLU A 143 -0.05 -16.08 2.96
C GLU A 143 -1.02 -15.48 1.94
N PHE A 144 -0.99 -15.96 0.69
CA PHE A 144 -1.95 -15.58 -0.34
C PHE A 144 -3.12 -16.55 -0.39
N TYR A 145 -4.34 -16.03 -0.41
CA TYR A 145 -5.54 -16.86 -0.60
C TYR A 145 -6.68 -16.07 -1.25
N THR A 146 -7.55 -16.81 -1.92
CA THR A 146 -8.82 -16.31 -2.46
C THR A 146 -9.82 -17.46 -2.60
N ASP A 147 -11.11 -17.15 -2.54
CA ASP A 147 -12.23 -18.05 -2.84
C ASP A 147 -12.79 -17.82 -4.25
N LYS A 148 -12.22 -16.89 -5.01
CA LYS A 148 -12.66 -16.50 -6.34
C LYS A 148 -11.99 -17.33 -7.44
N ALA A 149 -12.43 -17.09 -8.68
CA ALA A 149 -11.80 -17.68 -9.85
C ALA A 149 -10.35 -17.24 -10.00
N VAL A 150 -9.48 -18.17 -10.30
CA VAL A 150 -8.05 -17.98 -10.51
C VAL A 150 -7.58 -18.62 -11.79
N ARG A 151 -6.55 -18.06 -12.39
CA ARG A 151 -5.78 -18.63 -13.49
C ARG A 151 -4.32 -18.62 -13.12
N ILE A 152 -3.68 -19.77 -13.12
CA ILE A 152 -2.23 -19.91 -12.95
C ILE A 152 -1.61 -20.33 -14.27
N ARG A 153 -0.68 -19.51 -14.76
CA ARG A 153 0.12 -19.79 -15.94
C ARG A 153 1.51 -20.21 -15.50
N THR A 154 1.90 -21.42 -15.86
CA THR A 154 3.27 -21.93 -15.71
C THR A 154 4.00 -21.90 -17.05
N LYS A 155 5.24 -22.37 -17.10
CA LYS A 155 5.99 -22.52 -18.37
C LYS A 155 5.35 -23.49 -19.36
N THR A 156 4.63 -24.50 -18.87
CA THR A 156 4.14 -25.62 -19.67
C THR A 156 2.63 -25.68 -19.79
N GLN A 157 1.87 -25.03 -18.91
CA GLN A 157 0.41 -25.17 -18.87
C GLN A 157 -0.27 -23.94 -18.25
N ILE A 158 -1.55 -23.84 -18.51
CA ILE A 158 -2.47 -22.89 -17.85
C ILE A 158 -3.47 -23.74 -17.07
N ILE A 159 -3.67 -23.37 -15.80
CA ILE A 159 -4.58 -24.06 -14.89
C ILE A 159 -5.57 -23.03 -14.39
N ASP A 160 -6.83 -23.28 -14.62
CA ASP A 160 -7.96 -22.48 -14.12
C ASP A 160 -8.58 -23.18 -12.91
N GLY A 161 -9.25 -22.41 -12.05
CA GLY A 161 -9.99 -22.99 -10.94
C GLY A 161 -10.68 -21.95 -10.08
N ILE A 162 -11.28 -22.40 -8.98
CA ILE A 162 -11.96 -21.59 -7.97
C ILE A 162 -11.30 -21.86 -6.64
N GLY A 163 -10.91 -20.77 -5.96
CA GLY A 163 -10.19 -20.86 -4.70
C GLY A 163 -8.72 -21.24 -4.86
N MET A 164 -7.85 -20.57 -4.13
CA MET A 164 -6.41 -20.79 -4.18
C MET A 164 -5.77 -20.39 -2.85
N GLU A 165 -4.71 -21.12 -2.50
CA GLU A 165 -3.76 -20.75 -1.45
C GLU A 165 -2.33 -20.84 -2.00
N ALA A 166 -1.45 -19.92 -1.59
CA ALA A 166 -0.05 -19.92 -2.00
C ALA A 166 0.87 -19.29 -0.96
N SER A 167 2.14 -19.71 -0.98
CA SER A 167 3.20 -19.04 -0.23
C SER A 167 3.51 -17.65 -0.80
N GLN A 168 4.04 -16.76 0.04
CA GLN A 168 4.37 -15.37 -0.35
C GLN A 168 5.38 -15.30 -1.50
N ASP A 169 6.32 -16.23 -1.59
CA ASP A 169 7.29 -16.36 -2.67
C ASP A 169 6.69 -16.98 -3.94
N PHE A 170 5.43 -17.42 -3.86
CA PHE A 170 4.69 -18.09 -4.92
C PHE A 170 5.42 -19.35 -5.48
N LYS A 171 6.24 -20.01 -4.65
CA LYS A 171 6.89 -21.28 -5.00
C LYS A 171 5.96 -22.47 -4.83
N ASN A 172 5.05 -22.39 -3.85
CA ASN A 172 4.05 -23.39 -3.56
C ASN A 172 2.66 -22.76 -3.68
N TRP A 173 1.80 -23.40 -4.44
CA TRP A 173 0.42 -22.99 -4.60
C TRP A 173 -0.50 -24.19 -4.76
N LEU A 174 -1.74 -24.05 -4.36
CA LEU A 174 -2.80 -25.05 -4.44
C LEU A 174 -4.06 -24.38 -4.96
N ILE A 175 -4.66 -24.91 -6.02
CA ILE A 175 -6.01 -24.55 -6.46
C ILE A 175 -6.98 -25.52 -5.78
N ILE A 176 -8.01 -25.00 -5.11
CA ILE A 176 -8.94 -25.80 -4.31
C ILE A 176 -9.86 -26.61 -5.22
N TYR A 177 -10.44 -25.95 -6.23
CA TYR A 177 -11.32 -26.59 -7.23
C TYR A 177 -10.77 -26.31 -8.62
N PRO A 178 -9.78 -27.11 -9.10
CA PRO A 178 -9.23 -26.94 -10.44
C PRO A 178 -10.28 -27.27 -11.51
N THR A 179 -10.28 -26.49 -12.59
CA THR A 179 -11.15 -26.66 -13.75
C THR A 179 -10.31 -26.74 -15.01
N GLY A 180 -10.80 -27.47 -16.03
CA GLY A 180 -10.10 -27.60 -17.32
C GLY A 180 -9.31 -28.90 -17.47
N ILE A 181 -8.44 -28.93 -18.47
CA ILE A 181 -7.62 -30.10 -18.81
C ILE A 181 -6.22 -29.92 -18.21
N LEU A 182 -5.83 -30.86 -17.36
CA LEU A 182 -4.50 -30.89 -16.76
C LEU A 182 -3.65 -31.93 -17.53
N ASN A 183 -2.51 -31.50 -18.06
CA ASN A 183 -1.53 -32.43 -18.63
C ASN A 183 -0.65 -32.96 -17.49
N VAL A 184 -0.87 -34.25 -17.14
CA VAL A 184 -0.08 -34.93 -16.12
C VAL A 184 0.94 -35.84 -16.84
N PRO A 185 2.24 -35.71 -16.52
CA PRO A 185 3.24 -36.66 -17.11
C PRO A 185 2.91 -38.10 -16.74
N ALA A 186 3.04 -39.01 -17.69
CA ALA A 186 2.74 -40.45 -17.52
C ALA A 186 3.47 -41.08 -16.33
N SER A 187 4.66 -40.58 -15.98
CA SER A 187 5.46 -41.05 -14.82
C SER A 187 4.82 -40.73 -13.47
N LYS A 188 3.76 -39.92 -13.40
CA LYS A 188 3.04 -39.57 -12.15
C LYS A 188 1.70 -40.33 -12.02
N PHE A 189 1.33 -41.15 -12.95
CA PHE A 189 0.18 -42.02 -12.77
C PHE A 189 0.58 -43.28 -11.98
N PRO A 190 -0.24 -43.67 -10.96
CA PRO A 190 -0.07 -44.96 -10.30
C PRO A 190 -0.18 -46.07 -11.33
N GLN A 191 0.77 -46.99 -11.37
CA GLN A 191 0.70 -48.23 -12.14
C GLN A 191 -0.12 -49.25 -11.40
#